data_4846c3747e180affee6d7704ad879b44
#
_entry.id   4846c3747e180affee6d7704ad879b44
#
_cell.length_a   1.000
_cell.length_b   1.000
_cell.length_c   1.000
_cell.angle_alpha   90.00
_cell.angle_beta   90.00
_cell.angle_gamma   90.00
#
_symmetry.space_group_name_H-M   'P 1'
#
loop_
_entity.id
_entity.type
_entity.pdbx_description
1 polymer ?
#
loop_
_entity_poly.entity_id
_entity_poly.type
_entity_poly.pdbx_seq_one_letter_code
_entity_poly.pdbx_strand_id
1 'polypeptide(L)'
;MQQQNDWYTGIDYFQSYKEQDIQVEEQSIAQPMPLTRHERVELWYVLEGDGDMRVNGISHSVQQDSFLCLYAHHLYEITCVRKPLQILRIQFYIGLFMHAMWEKHPRGRNASLVYETPACLHCADREVLRLFLQARQEFSGNAFGSRNMLMYIVLQIHMLFCRYALQESMEEKQSPVWKLIKRTIVASQEYTTLQDAANQLQLHPRYLNQKIKDACGYSFAQLRSFGKIINACALLHFEDLSISYIVDLLSFSSTAAFYRQFQTWTGMSPLDYQKHRILDNTHFYCRKDLYLQIMQYLYLHFSQEITLEDMARECHRKSYELDQLLKNEYQTSWTQELTWIRVHQAAALLTATKRTITSIAMDCGFSSLAVFERHFAACMGYTPEQYRKKQSA
;
A
#
# COMPACT_ATOMS: atom_id res chain seq x y z
N MET A 1 11.36 -21.52 -29.86
CA MET A 1 10.58 -20.30 -29.48
C MET A 1 11.25 -19.76 -28.24
N GLN A 2 12.01 -18.68 -28.35
CA GLN A 2 12.63 -18.00 -27.24
C GLN A 2 11.50 -17.39 -26.40
N GLN A 3 11.31 -17.89 -25.16
CA GLN A 3 10.55 -17.15 -24.16
C GLN A 3 11.36 -15.88 -23.86
N GLN A 4 10.90 -14.76 -24.36
CA GLN A 4 11.37 -13.45 -23.93
C GLN A 4 11.14 -13.35 -22.44
N ASN A 5 12.21 -13.14 -21.69
CA ASN A 5 12.17 -12.86 -20.26
C ASN A 5 11.52 -11.49 -20.04
N ASP A 6 10.20 -11.45 -19.90
CA ASP A 6 9.40 -10.22 -19.70
C ASP A 6 9.58 -9.59 -18.31
N TRP A 7 10.38 -10.20 -17.44
CA TRP A 7 10.58 -9.76 -16.06
C TRP A 7 11.27 -8.39 -15.90
N TYR A 8 11.87 -7.87 -16.98
CA TYR A 8 12.64 -6.62 -16.92
C TYR A 8 11.81 -5.35 -17.16
N THR A 9 10.55 -5.46 -17.46
CA THR A 9 9.76 -4.29 -17.92
C THR A 9 9.23 -3.42 -16.77
N GLY A 10 9.42 -3.80 -15.49
CA GLY A 10 8.84 -3.10 -14.34
C GLY A 10 7.28 -3.14 -14.34
N ILE A 11 6.70 -3.52 -15.45
CA ILE A 11 5.26 -3.62 -15.67
C ILE A 11 4.66 -4.70 -14.76
N ASP A 12 5.39 -5.78 -14.54
CA ASP A 12 4.91 -6.91 -13.74
C ASP A 12 4.82 -6.61 -12.25
N TYR A 13 5.64 -5.71 -11.74
CA TYR A 13 5.60 -5.28 -10.34
C TYR A 13 4.26 -4.61 -9.99
N PHE A 14 3.68 -3.91 -10.94
CA PHE A 14 2.40 -3.22 -10.78
C PHE A 14 1.19 -4.06 -11.24
N GLN A 15 1.42 -5.16 -11.94
CA GLN A 15 0.35 -6.10 -12.33
C GLN A 15 -0.14 -6.97 -11.17
N SER A 16 0.50 -6.91 -9.98
CA SER A 16 0.00 -7.56 -8.76
C SER A 16 -1.34 -6.98 -8.29
N TYR A 17 -1.72 -5.79 -8.78
CA TYR A 17 -3.04 -5.20 -8.49
C TYR A 17 -4.07 -5.68 -9.50
N LYS A 18 -5.11 -6.32 -8.99
CA LYS A 18 -6.19 -6.86 -9.79
C LYS A 18 -7.18 -5.77 -10.21
N GLU A 19 -7.92 -6.03 -11.28
CA GLU A 19 -9.00 -5.15 -11.73
C GLU A 19 -9.98 -4.76 -10.62
N GLN A 20 -10.18 -5.66 -9.66
CA GLN A 20 -11.07 -5.46 -8.52
C GLN A 20 -10.51 -4.53 -7.44
N ASP A 21 -9.21 -4.21 -7.47
CA ASP A 21 -8.56 -3.40 -6.45
C ASP A 21 -8.87 -1.92 -6.62
N ILE A 22 -9.10 -1.48 -7.85
CA ILE A 22 -9.56 -0.13 -8.18
C ILE A 22 -10.93 -0.24 -8.85
N GLN A 23 -11.89 0.52 -8.36
CA GLN A 23 -13.21 0.67 -8.95
C GLN A 23 -13.40 2.14 -9.31
N VAL A 24 -13.93 2.42 -10.49
CA VAL A 24 -14.28 3.77 -10.93
C VAL A 24 -15.72 3.75 -11.40
N GLU A 25 -16.53 4.57 -10.79
CA GLU A 25 -17.96 4.66 -11.13
C GLU A 25 -18.47 6.09 -11.12
N GLU A 26 -19.50 6.32 -11.89
CA GLU A 26 -20.30 7.53 -11.86
C GLU A 26 -21.57 7.24 -11.08
N GLN A 27 -21.84 8.02 -10.05
CA GLN A 27 -22.97 7.79 -9.15
C GLN A 27 -23.80 9.05 -9.00
N SER A 28 -25.12 8.87 -8.99
CA SER A 28 -26.07 9.92 -8.63
C SER A 28 -26.64 9.66 -7.25
N ILE A 29 -26.49 10.63 -6.34
CA ILE A 29 -27.04 10.58 -4.98
C ILE A 29 -28.16 11.63 -4.89
N ALA A 30 -29.40 11.15 -4.89
CA ALA A 30 -30.59 12.00 -4.90
C ALA A 30 -31.26 12.11 -3.54
N GLN A 31 -30.85 11.32 -2.55
CA GLN A 31 -31.44 11.29 -1.22
C GLN A 31 -30.41 11.24 -0.13
N PRO A 32 -30.70 11.71 1.10
CA PRO A 32 -29.81 11.53 2.24
C PRO A 32 -29.44 10.07 2.46
N MET A 33 -28.22 9.84 2.92
CA MET A 33 -27.68 8.51 3.24
C MET A 33 -27.39 8.42 4.74
N PRO A 34 -27.76 7.30 5.38
CA PRO A 34 -27.47 7.11 6.80
C PRO A 34 -25.96 6.98 7.03
N LEU A 35 -25.55 7.03 8.30
CA LEU A 35 -24.15 6.86 8.69
C LEU A 35 -23.59 5.56 8.13
N THR A 36 -22.62 5.70 7.26
CA THR A 36 -22.02 4.63 6.47
C THR A 36 -20.57 4.41 6.88
N ARG A 37 -20.17 3.16 6.91
CA ARG A 37 -18.76 2.75 7.02
C ARG A 37 -18.32 2.14 5.70
N HIS A 38 -17.04 2.20 5.45
CA HIS A 38 -16.43 1.55 4.29
C HIS A 38 -15.02 1.05 4.63
N GLU A 39 -14.49 0.15 3.84
CA GLU A 39 -13.16 -0.46 4.06
C GLU A 39 -12.11 0.01 3.05
N ARG A 40 -12.57 0.61 1.94
CA ARG A 40 -11.69 1.13 0.89
C ARG A 40 -11.45 2.63 1.09
N VAL A 41 -10.39 3.14 0.50
CA VAL A 41 -10.24 4.57 0.29
C VAL A 41 -11.18 4.97 -0.84
N GLU A 42 -11.93 6.04 -0.65
CA GLU A 42 -12.81 6.61 -1.67
C GLU A 42 -12.34 8.01 -2.03
N LEU A 43 -12.12 8.26 -3.30
CA LEU A 43 -11.90 9.59 -3.86
C LEU A 43 -13.15 9.98 -4.63
N TRP A 44 -13.76 11.10 -4.26
CA TRP A 44 -14.94 11.63 -4.93
C TRP A 44 -14.61 12.97 -5.57
N TYR A 45 -15.08 13.17 -6.78
CA TYR A 45 -15.15 14.48 -7.41
C TYR A 45 -16.61 14.77 -7.76
N VAL A 46 -17.13 15.89 -7.29
CA VAL A 46 -18.53 16.28 -7.52
C VAL A 46 -18.61 17.07 -8.81
N LEU A 47 -19.27 16.48 -9.81
CA LEU A 47 -19.48 17.09 -11.12
C LEU A 47 -20.59 18.16 -11.06
N GLU A 48 -21.67 17.83 -10.38
CA GLU A 48 -22.84 18.67 -10.20
C GLU A 48 -23.56 18.34 -8.89
N GLY A 49 -24.39 19.24 -8.42
CA GLY A 49 -25.27 19.02 -7.27
C GLY A 49 -24.95 19.93 -6.10
N ASP A 50 -25.73 19.78 -5.04
CA ASP A 50 -25.60 20.57 -3.80
C ASP A 50 -26.20 19.78 -2.64
N GLY A 51 -25.50 19.70 -1.54
CA GLY A 51 -25.92 18.99 -0.33
C GLY A 51 -24.99 19.22 0.85
N ASP A 52 -25.29 18.53 1.94
CA ASP A 52 -24.49 18.54 3.15
C ASP A 52 -24.11 17.11 3.54
N MET A 53 -22.87 16.93 3.91
CA MET A 53 -22.30 15.68 4.35
C MET A 53 -21.68 15.85 5.74
N ARG A 54 -21.77 14.85 6.57
CA ARG A 54 -21.05 14.83 7.84
C ARG A 54 -20.04 13.69 7.84
N VAL A 55 -18.78 14.01 8.11
CA VAL A 55 -17.69 13.03 8.20
C VAL A 55 -17.10 13.09 9.62
N ASN A 56 -17.12 11.97 10.34
CA ASN A 56 -16.67 11.89 11.72
C ASN A 56 -17.21 13.04 12.60
N GLY A 57 -18.48 13.40 12.41
CA GLY A 57 -19.17 14.45 13.14
C GLY A 57 -18.90 15.89 12.67
N ILE A 58 -18.06 16.09 11.65
CA ILE A 58 -17.80 17.40 11.05
C ILE A 58 -18.69 17.55 9.82
N SER A 59 -19.40 18.69 9.75
CA SER A 59 -20.27 19.01 8.62
C SER A 59 -19.49 19.68 7.50
N HIS A 60 -19.68 19.22 6.28
CA HIS A 60 -19.11 19.76 5.06
C HIS A 60 -20.25 20.09 4.08
N SER A 61 -20.18 21.24 3.44
CA SER A 61 -21.01 21.53 2.28
C SER A 61 -20.38 20.85 1.06
N VAL A 62 -21.19 20.08 0.33
CA VAL A 62 -20.76 19.32 -0.84
C VAL A 62 -21.49 19.87 -2.05
N GLN A 63 -20.73 20.43 -2.98
CA GLN A 63 -21.24 21.09 -4.19
C GLN A 63 -20.34 20.78 -5.37
N GLN A 64 -20.65 21.31 -6.55
CA GLN A 64 -19.78 21.21 -7.71
C GLN A 64 -18.34 21.58 -7.34
N ASP A 65 -17.37 20.85 -7.89
CA ASP A 65 -15.93 20.98 -7.63
C ASP A 65 -15.52 20.62 -6.18
N SER A 66 -16.40 19.98 -5.41
CA SER A 66 -15.96 19.35 -4.16
C SER A 66 -15.14 18.11 -4.45
N PHE A 67 -13.98 18.02 -3.78
CA PHE A 67 -13.03 16.93 -3.89
C PHE A 67 -12.87 16.27 -2.52
N LEU A 68 -13.24 15.00 -2.41
CA LEU A 68 -13.25 14.27 -1.15
C LEU A 68 -12.25 13.10 -1.19
N CYS A 69 -11.65 12.85 -0.02
CA CYS A 69 -10.89 11.64 0.24
C CYS A 69 -11.35 11.03 1.56
N LEU A 70 -12.04 9.88 1.44
CA LEU A 70 -12.62 9.18 2.57
C LEU A 70 -11.80 7.90 2.82
N TYR A 71 -11.11 7.85 3.95
CA TYR A 71 -10.40 6.66 4.40
C TYR A 71 -11.30 5.76 5.25
N ALA A 72 -10.94 4.51 5.43
CA ALA A 72 -11.72 3.54 6.19
C ALA A 72 -12.09 3.99 7.63
N HIS A 73 -11.37 4.95 8.22
CA HIS A 73 -11.70 5.54 9.51
C HIS A 73 -12.70 6.72 9.44
N HIS A 74 -13.08 7.13 8.23
CA HIS A 74 -14.12 8.14 8.02
C HIS A 74 -15.49 7.47 8.00
N LEU A 75 -16.24 7.66 9.08
CA LEU A 75 -17.66 7.32 9.11
C LEU A 75 -18.42 8.53 8.59
N TYR A 76 -19.18 8.37 7.51
CA TYR A 76 -19.84 9.48 6.87
C TYR A 76 -21.33 9.26 6.66
N GLU A 77 -22.09 10.34 6.60
CA GLU A 77 -23.49 10.37 6.23
C GLU A 77 -23.77 11.57 5.32
N ILE A 78 -24.71 11.44 4.41
CA ILE A 78 -25.22 12.58 3.64
C ILE A 78 -26.50 13.06 4.34
N THR A 79 -26.42 14.23 4.96
CA THR A 79 -27.48 14.72 5.83
C THR A 79 -28.56 15.48 5.08
N CYS A 80 -28.19 16.07 3.94
CA CYS A 80 -29.12 16.83 3.09
C CYS A 80 -28.68 16.73 1.63
N VAL A 81 -29.65 16.60 0.71
CA VAL A 81 -29.47 16.72 -0.73
C VAL A 81 -30.43 17.76 -1.24
N ARG A 82 -29.94 18.96 -1.59
CA ARG A 82 -30.70 20.06 -2.18
C ARG A 82 -30.85 19.90 -3.69
N LYS A 83 -29.78 19.46 -4.35
CA LYS A 83 -29.76 19.03 -5.76
C LYS A 83 -29.03 17.71 -5.85
N PRO A 84 -29.48 16.72 -6.66
CA PRO A 84 -28.81 15.45 -6.81
C PRO A 84 -27.31 15.62 -7.06
N LEU A 85 -26.49 14.96 -6.24
CA LEU A 85 -25.03 14.99 -6.39
C LEU A 85 -24.64 14.00 -7.48
N GLN A 86 -24.03 14.49 -8.55
CA GLN A 86 -23.40 13.66 -9.57
C GLN A 86 -21.92 13.57 -9.24
N ILE A 87 -21.44 12.38 -8.93
CA ILE A 87 -20.05 12.18 -8.49
C ILE A 87 -19.32 11.18 -9.37
N LEU A 88 -18.04 11.46 -9.59
CA LEU A 88 -17.08 10.44 -10.01
C LEU A 88 -16.45 9.88 -8.76
N ARG A 89 -16.65 8.59 -8.50
CA ARG A 89 -16.13 7.87 -7.34
C ARG A 89 -15.07 6.89 -7.78
N ILE A 90 -13.90 6.97 -7.15
CA ILE A 90 -12.82 5.99 -7.28
C ILE A 90 -12.66 5.32 -5.92
N GLN A 91 -12.69 4.00 -5.90
CA GLN A 91 -12.46 3.20 -4.69
C GLN A 91 -11.22 2.35 -4.88
N PHE A 92 -10.36 2.31 -3.87
CA PHE A 92 -9.18 1.45 -3.87
C PHE A 92 -8.79 1.05 -2.45
N TYR A 93 -7.97 0.02 -2.32
CA TYR A 93 -7.48 -0.37 -1.00
C TYR A 93 -6.25 0.45 -0.61
N ILE A 94 -6.18 0.81 0.67
CA ILE A 94 -5.06 1.58 1.22
C ILE A 94 -3.70 0.89 0.98
N GLY A 95 -3.68 -0.43 0.85
CA GLY A 95 -2.49 -1.21 0.52
C GLY A 95 -1.83 -0.79 -0.78
N LEU A 96 -2.62 -0.41 -1.80
CA LEU A 96 -2.10 0.15 -3.05
C LEU A 96 -1.23 1.39 -2.79
N PHE A 97 -1.73 2.30 -1.98
CA PHE A 97 -1.02 3.52 -1.63
C PHE A 97 0.21 3.24 -0.74
N MET A 98 0.04 2.38 0.26
CA MET A 98 1.14 2.00 1.14
C MET A 98 2.28 1.34 0.37
N HIS A 99 1.97 0.44 -0.55
CA HIS A 99 2.96 -0.22 -1.39
C HIS A 99 3.73 0.78 -2.26
N ALA A 100 3.05 1.71 -2.91
CA ALA A 100 3.67 2.75 -3.74
C ALA A 100 4.55 3.73 -2.93
N MET A 101 4.25 3.92 -1.64
CA MET A 101 4.96 4.84 -0.75
C MET A 101 6.06 4.16 0.08
N TRP A 102 5.97 2.85 0.32
CA TRP A 102 6.83 2.10 1.22
C TRP A 102 8.30 2.10 0.80
N GLU A 103 8.57 2.02 -0.49
CA GLU A 103 9.93 1.98 -1.01
C GLU A 103 10.76 3.24 -0.75
N LYS A 104 10.12 4.37 -0.45
CA LYS A 104 10.82 5.66 -0.44
C LYS A 104 10.97 6.31 0.93
N HIS A 105 10.23 5.90 1.96
CA HIS A 105 10.27 6.57 3.26
C HIS A 105 10.13 5.62 4.46
N PRO A 106 11.23 4.98 4.90
CA PRO A 106 11.23 4.10 6.08
C PRO A 106 10.95 4.80 7.42
N ARG A 107 10.70 6.10 7.43
CA ARG A 107 10.48 6.88 8.65
C ARG A 107 9.07 7.44 8.74
N GLY A 108 8.05 6.60 8.79
CA GLY A 108 6.73 6.81 9.41
C GLY A 108 6.01 8.17 9.42
N ARG A 109 6.60 9.25 8.93
CA ARG A 109 6.02 10.59 9.00
C ARG A 109 4.83 10.82 8.08
N ASN A 110 4.68 10.01 7.04
CA ASN A 110 3.59 10.21 6.07
C ASN A 110 2.27 9.53 6.48
N ALA A 111 2.30 8.58 7.42
CA ALA A 111 1.09 7.99 7.94
C ALA A 111 0.26 9.00 8.76
N SER A 112 0.89 9.96 9.45
CA SER A 112 0.17 10.99 10.18
C SER A 112 -0.60 11.95 9.26
N LEU A 113 -0.09 12.23 8.06
CA LEU A 113 -0.76 13.11 7.09
C LEU A 113 -2.14 12.59 6.70
N VAL A 114 -2.27 11.28 6.48
CA VAL A 114 -3.54 10.63 6.15
C VAL A 114 -4.59 10.83 7.23
N TYR A 115 -4.18 10.98 8.48
CA TYR A 115 -5.08 11.10 9.63
C TYR A 115 -5.50 12.52 9.97
N GLU A 116 -4.73 13.50 9.53
CA GLU A 116 -4.91 14.91 9.88
C GLU A 116 -5.48 15.75 8.74
N THR A 117 -5.62 15.17 7.54
CA THR A 117 -6.19 15.86 6.38
C THR A 117 -7.71 16.01 6.51
N PRO A 118 -8.31 17.14 6.08
CA PRO A 118 -9.74 17.27 5.96
C PRO A 118 -10.30 16.25 4.96
N ALA A 119 -11.53 15.80 5.18
CA ALA A 119 -12.15 14.80 4.31
C ALA A 119 -12.69 15.40 2.99
N CYS A 120 -12.99 16.71 2.99
CA CYS A 120 -13.59 17.42 1.86
C CYS A 120 -12.87 18.74 1.63
N LEU A 121 -12.56 19.03 0.37
CA LEU A 121 -11.96 20.28 -0.11
C LEU A 121 -12.84 20.84 -1.22
N HIS A 122 -12.80 22.15 -1.42
CA HIS A 122 -13.30 22.74 -2.65
C HIS A 122 -12.13 22.97 -3.60
N CYS A 123 -12.14 22.31 -4.76
CA CYS A 123 -11.02 22.29 -5.69
C CYS A 123 -11.50 22.47 -7.14
N ALA A 124 -11.55 23.71 -7.60
CA ALA A 124 -11.90 24.06 -8.97
C ALA A 124 -10.74 23.82 -9.97
N ASP A 125 -9.70 23.05 -9.59
CA ASP A 125 -8.58 22.74 -10.47
C ASP A 125 -9.03 21.76 -11.56
N ARG A 126 -8.99 22.24 -12.79
CA ARG A 126 -9.33 21.45 -13.98
C ARG A 126 -8.46 20.21 -14.17
N GLU A 127 -7.24 20.22 -13.63
CA GLU A 127 -6.34 19.07 -13.68
C GLU A 127 -6.89 17.91 -12.87
N VAL A 128 -7.46 18.15 -11.69
CA VAL A 128 -8.10 17.12 -10.87
C VAL A 128 -9.27 16.49 -11.63
N LEU A 129 -10.17 17.31 -12.19
CA LEU A 129 -11.28 16.80 -13.00
C LEU A 129 -10.78 15.99 -14.20
N ARG A 130 -9.75 16.47 -14.91
CA ARG A 130 -9.15 15.77 -16.05
C ARG A 130 -8.65 14.38 -15.64
N LEU A 131 -7.98 14.26 -14.50
CA LEU A 131 -7.49 12.98 -13.98
C LEU A 131 -8.62 12.02 -13.61
N PHE A 132 -9.70 12.50 -13.01
CA PHE A 132 -10.88 11.66 -12.72
C PHE A 132 -11.53 11.13 -14.02
N LEU A 133 -11.68 11.99 -15.02
CA LEU A 133 -12.21 11.58 -16.34
C LEU A 133 -11.29 10.58 -17.04
N GLN A 134 -9.97 10.79 -16.95
CA GLN A 134 -8.99 9.87 -17.49
C GLN A 134 -9.02 8.53 -16.75
N ALA A 135 -9.13 8.52 -15.39
CA ALA A 135 -9.29 7.30 -14.63
C ALA A 135 -10.52 6.49 -15.07
N ARG A 136 -11.66 7.16 -15.32
CA ARG A 136 -12.85 6.52 -15.86
C ARG A 136 -12.61 5.91 -17.25
N GLN A 137 -11.91 6.63 -18.13
CA GLN A 137 -11.57 6.15 -19.46
C GLN A 137 -10.66 4.92 -19.40
N GLU A 138 -9.61 4.95 -18.59
CA GLU A 138 -8.69 3.82 -18.43
C GLU A 138 -9.36 2.61 -17.78
N PHE A 139 -10.26 2.83 -16.82
CA PHE A 139 -11.02 1.76 -16.17
C PHE A 139 -11.95 1.03 -17.14
N SER A 140 -12.58 1.76 -18.07
CA SER A 140 -13.48 1.20 -19.08
C SER A 140 -12.74 0.70 -20.32
N GLY A 141 -11.46 1.05 -20.47
CA GLY A 141 -10.66 0.79 -21.67
C GLY A 141 -9.95 -0.57 -21.63
N ASN A 142 -9.66 -1.08 -22.83
CA ASN A 142 -8.88 -2.30 -23.05
C ASN A 142 -7.53 -2.00 -23.74
N ALA A 143 -7.04 -0.76 -23.70
CA ALA A 143 -5.78 -0.40 -24.29
C ALA A 143 -4.61 -1.06 -23.53
N PHE A 144 -3.51 -1.29 -24.22
CA PHE A 144 -2.30 -1.81 -23.59
C PHE A 144 -1.87 -0.88 -22.42
N GLY A 145 -1.71 -1.46 -21.23
CA GLY A 145 -1.28 -0.74 -20.04
C GLY A 145 -2.37 0.09 -19.34
N SER A 146 -3.66 0.02 -19.74
CA SER A 146 -4.76 0.77 -19.10
C SER A 146 -4.80 0.58 -17.58
N ARG A 147 -4.58 -0.63 -17.08
CA ARG A 147 -4.56 -0.92 -15.64
C ARG A 147 -3.42 -0.18 -14.93
N ASN A 148 -2.23 -0.18 -15.51
CA ASN A 148 -1.07 0.52 -14.95
C ASN A 148 -1.29 2.03 -14.98
N MET A 149 -1.83 2.55 -16.10
CA MET A 149 -2.19 3.95 -16.21
C MET A 149 -3.24 4.35 -15.16
N LEU A 150 -4.29 3.54 -14.99
CA LEU A 150 -5.30 3.77 -13.97
C LEU A 150 -4.68 3.87 -12.56
N MET A 151 -3.80 2.94 -12.21
CA MET A 151 -3.12 2.96 -10.92
C MET A 151 -2.30 4.24 -10.71
N TYR A 152 -1.49 4.65 -11.68
CA TYR A 152 -0.71 5.89 -11.60
C TYR A 152 -1.60 7.13 -11.47
N ILE A 153 -2.72 7.16 -12.20
CA ILE A 153 -3.69 8.25 -12.14
C ILE A 153 -4.32 8.33 -10.74
N VAL A 154 -4.74 7.19 -10.19
CA VAL A 154 -5.35 7.13 -8.84
C VAL A 154 -4.35 7.60 -7.77
N LEU A 155 -3.10 7.16 -7.85
CA LEU A 155 -2.05 7.63 -6.95
C LEU A 155 -1.79 9.13 -7.11
N GLN A 156 -1.79 9.65 -8.33
CA GLN A 156 -1.64 11.09 -8.60
C GLN A 156 -2.80 11.90 -8.03
N ILE A 157 -4.04 11.47 -8.23
CA ILE A 157 -5.24 12.11 -7.65
C ILE A 157 -5.11 12.15 -6.12
N HIS A 158 -4.77 11.03 -5.49
CA HIS A 158 -4.62 10.97 -4.05
C HIS A 158 -3.51 11.90 -3.54
N MET A 159 -2.37 11.96 -4.22
CA MET A 159 -1.26 12.86 -3.86
C MET A 159 -1.64 14.34 -4.03
N LEU A 160 -2.42 14.68 -5.05
CA LEU A 160 -2.95 16.04 -5.22
C LEU A 160 -3.90 16.40 -4.07
N PHE A 161 -4.80 15.48 -3.69
CA PHE A 161 -5.64 15.67 -2.52
C PHE A 161 -4.81 16.01 -1.27
N CYS A 162 -3.80 15.19 -0.96
CA CYS A 162 -2.93 15.43 0.18
C CYS A 162 -2.22 16.79 0.12
N ARG A 163 -1.76 17.21 -1.06
CA ARG A 163 -1.10 18.52 -1.24
C ARG A 163 -2.06 19.68 -0.97
N TYR A 164 -3.28 19.62 -1.50
CA TYR A 164 -4.29 20.67 -1.26
C TYR A 164 -4.73 20.68 0.19
N ALA A 165 -4.98 19.50 0.77
CA ALA A 165 -5.36 19.37 2.16
C ALA A 165 -4.32 19.94 3.15
N LEU A 166 -3.03 19.84 2.83
CA LEU A 166 -1.95 20.41 3.64
C LEU A 166 -1.86 21.96 3.53
N GLN A 167 -2.38 22.54 2.46
CA GLN A 167 -2.42 24.00 2.27
C GLN A 167 -3.60 24.63 3.03
N GLU A 168 -4.66 23.88 3.22
CA GLU A 168 -5.78 24.31 4.06
C GLU A 168 -5.43 24.02 5.52
N SER A 169 -4.92 25.03 6.25
CA SER A 169 -4.71 24.92 7.69
C SER A 169 -6.06 24.86 8.40
N MET A 170 -6.54 23.65 8.65
CA MET A 170 -7.80 23.42 9.34
C MET A 170 -7.52 23.12 10.81
N GLU A 171 -7.80 24.05 11.68
CA GLU A 171 -8.20 23.72 13.05
C GLU A 171 -9.55 23.00 12.99
N GLU A 172 -9.54 21.73 12.68
CA GLU A 172 -10.73 20.89 12.76
C GLU A 172 -11.24 20.89 14.21
N LYS A 173 -12.35 21.56 14.47
CA LYS A 173 -13.06 21.54 15.74
C LYS A 173 -13.77 20.19 15.96
N GLN A 174 -13.00 19.12 15.84
CA GLN A 174 -13.51 17.77 16.09
C GLN A 174 -13.69 17.54 17.60
N SER A 175 -14.85 16.98 17.99
CA SER A 175 -15.07 16.65 19.39
C SER A 175 -14.08 15.59 19.90
N PRO A 176 -13.71 15.62 21.20
CA PRO A 176 -12.78 14.60 21.76
C PRO A 176 -13.26 13.16 21.55
N VAL A 177 -14.57 12.92 21.53
CA VAL A 177 -15.15 11.60 21.28
C VAL A 177 -14.90 11.15 19.84
N TRP A 178 -15.08 12.03 18.86
CA TRP A 178 -14.78 11.69 17.46
C TRP A 178 -13.29 11.51 17.22
N LYS A 179 -12.42 12.28 17.87
CA LYS A 179 -10.96 12.06 17.83
C LYS A 179 -10.61 10.66 18.36
N LEU A 180 -11.26 10.25 19.49
CA LEU A 180 -11.07 8.91 20.03
C LEU A 180 -11.60 7.81 19.09
N ILE A 181 -12.80 7.99 18.50
CA ILE A 181 -13.37 7.04 17.54
C ILE A 181 -12.39 6.83 16.37
N LYS A 182 -11.97 7.92 15.74
CA LYS A 182 -10.98 7.91 14.66
C LYS A 182 -9.70 7.16 15.07
N ARG A 183 -9.12 7.51 16.21
CA ARG A 183 -7.88 6.90 16.72
C ARG A 183 -8.06 5.42 17.05
N THR A 184 -9.21 5.02 17.59
CA THR A 184 -9.51 3.61 17.90
C THR A 184 -9.57 2.74 16.64
N ILE A 185 -10.08 3.28 15.53
CA ILE A 185 -10.13 2.55 14.26
C ILE A 185 -8.73 2.44 13.66
N VAL A 186 -8.00 3.55 13.60
CA VAL A 186 -6.70 3.65 12.94
C VAL A 186 -5.62 2.90 13.73
N ALA A 187 -5.49 3.23 14.99
CA ALA A 187 -4.48 2.67 15.91
C ALA A 187 -5.14 1.69 16.87
N SER A 188 -5.85 0.70 16.33
CA SER A 188 -6.63 -0.27 17.11
C SER A 188 -5.82 -1.07 18.13
N GLN A 189 -4.49 -0.96 18.09
CA GLN A 189 -3.55 -1.59 19.02
C GLN A 189 -3.19 -0.68 20.20
N GLU A 190 -3.30 0.65 20.09
CA GLU A 190 -2.89 1.59 21.14
C GLU A 190 -3.79 1.48 22.39
N TYR A 191 -5.10 1.39 22.18
CA TYR A 191 -6.03 1.27 23.31
C TYR A 191 -6.41 -0.18 23.50
N THR A 192 -5.88 -0.79 24.55
CA THR A 192 -6.19 -2.18 24.89
C THR A 192 -7.55 -2.29 25.57
N THR A 193 -7.97 -1.29 26.33
CA THR A 193 -9.23 -1.31 27.09
C THR A 193 -10.03 -0.01 26.98
N LEU A 194 -11.35 -0.12 27.19
CA LEU A 194 -12.23 1.05 27.36
C LEU A 194 -11.82 1.92 28.55
N GLN A 195 -11.24 1.30 29.59
CA GLN A 195 -10.77 2.02 30.77
C GLN A 195 -9.62 2.96 30.43
N ASP A 196 -8.66 2.52 29.62
CA ASP A 196 -7.52 3.34 29.19
C ASP A 196 -8.00 4.55 28.39
N ALA A 197 -8.91 4.33 27.45
CA ALA A 197 -9.52 5.40 26.66
C ALA A 197 -10.32 6.38 27.53
N ALA A 198 -11.03 5.89 28.55
CA ALA A 198 -11.81 6.70 29.47
C ALA A 198 -10.92 7.54 30.38
N ASN A 199 -9.83 6.97 30.87
CA ASN A 199 -8.84 7.68 31.69
C ASN A 199 -8.23 8.86 30.93
N GLN A 200 -7.90 8.68 29.66
CA GLN A 200 -7.35 9.74 28.82
C GLN A 200 -8.30 10.93 28.65
N LEU A 201 -9.59 10.68 28.56
CA LEU A 201 -10.62 11.72 28.45
C LEU A 201 -11.18 12.17 29.80
N GLN A 202 -10.67 11.63 30.92
CA GLN A 202 -11.18 11.88 32.27
C GLN A 202 -12.68 11.60 32.40
N LEU A 203 -13.16 10.54 31.75
CA LEU A 203 -14.57 10.13 31.74
C LEU A 203 -14.74 8.77 32.41
N HIS A 204 -15.95 8.51 32.91
CA HIS A 204 -16.30 7.17 33.36
C HIS A 204 -16.48 6.23 32.15
N PRO A 205 -15.96 4.98 32.15
CA PRO A 205 -16.00 4.09 30.99
C PRO A 205 -17.41 3.84 30.42
N ARG A 206 -18.41 3.63 31.28
CA ARG A 206 -19.79 3.45 30.83
C ARG A 206 -20.33 4.67 30.08
N TYR A 207 -20.04 5.86 30.60
CA TYR A 207 -20.46 7.12 29.98
C TYR A 207 -19.75 7.34 28.63
N LEU A 208 -18.44 7.07 28.57
CA LEU A 208 -17.68 7.15 27.32
C LEU A 208 -18.23 6.18 26.28
N ASN A 209 -18.47 4.91 26.65
CA ASN A 209 -19.02 3.92 25.72
C ASN A 209 -20.41 4.29 25.20
N GLN A 210 -21.25 4.93 26.05
CA GLN A 210 -22.54 5.45 25.61
C GLN A 210 -22.37 6.62 24.63
N LYS A 211 -21.50 7.58 24.91
CA LYS A 211 -21.20 8.68 23.99
C LYS A 211 -20.65 8.20 22.64
N ILE A 212 -19.82 7.16 22.63
CA ILE A 212 -19.33 6.53 21.40
C ILE A 212 -20.52 5.92 20.61
N LYS A 213 -21.40 5.18 21.30
CA LYS A 213 -22.60 4.60 20.66
C LYS A 213 -23.52 5.66 20.10
N ASP A 214 -23.76 6.75 20.85
CA ASP A 214 -24.62 7.85 20.41
C ASP A 214 -24.02 8.57 19.19
N ALA A 215 -22.68 8.64 19.11
CA ALA A 215 -21.99 9.30 18.01
C ALA A 215 -21.92 8.48 16.73
N CYS A 216 -21.71 7.16 16.82
CA CYS A 216 -21.45 6.33 15.63
C CYS A 216 -22.21 5.00 15.58
N GLY A 217 -23.06 4.71 16.55
CA GLY A 217 -23.83 3.45 16.59
C GLY A 217 -23.06 2.23 17.09
N TYR A 218 -21.74 2.34 17.29
CA TYR A 218 -20.88 1.21 17.70
C TYR A 218 -20.38 1.40 19.13
N SER A 219 -20.20 0.28 19.84
CA SER A 219 -19.47 0.28 21.10
C SER A 219 -17.96 0.40 20.85
N PHE A 220 -17.20 0.81 21.87
CA PHE A 220 -15.73 0.85 21.81
C PHE A 220 -15.12 -0.50 21.37
N ALA A 221 -15.63 -1.63 21.90
CA ALA A 221 -15.15 -2.95 21.52
C ALA A 221 -15.41 -3.28 20.03
N GLN A 222 -16.58 -2.86 19.51
CA GLN A 222 -16.89 -3.02 18.09
C GLN A 222 -15.99 -2.15 17.21
N LEU A 223 -15.74 -0.87 17.59
CA LEU A 223 -14.84 0.00 16.85
C LEU A 223 -13.41 -0.55 16.80
N ARG A 224 -12.92 -1.06 17.93
CA ARG A 224 -11.60 -1.68 18.00
C ARG A 224 -11.51 -2.94 17.14
N SER A 225 -12.55 -3.78 17.19
CA SER A 225 -12.64 -4.96 16.32
C SER A 225 -12.66 -4.54 14.85
N PHE A 226 -13.47 -3.56 14.49
CA PHE A 226 -13.54 -3.00 13.15
C PHE A 226 -12.16 -2.48 12.69
N GLY A 227 -11.47 -1.67 13.50
CA GLY A 227 -10.14 -1.16 13.17
C GLY A 227 -9.11 -2.27 12.92
N LYS A 228 -9.12 -3.34 13.74
CA LYS A 228 -8.26 -4.51 13.51
C LYS A 228 -8.57 -5.20 12.19
N ILE A 229 -9.85 -5.34 11.83
CA ILE A 229 -10.25 -5.98 10.58
C ILE A 229 -9.90 -5.12 9.36
N ILE A 230 -10.08 -3.80 9.43
CA ILE A 230 -9.64 -2.88 8.35
C ILE A 230 -8.14 -3.00 8.11
N ASN A 231 -7.35 -3.01 9.19
CA ASN A 231 -5.91 -3.20 9.07
C ASN A 231 -5.55 -4.58 8.52
N ALA A 232 -6.29 -5.64 8.91
CA ALA A 232 -6.12 -6.97 8.34
C ALA A 232 -6.46 -7.01 6.84
N CYS A 233 -7.54 -6.36 6.42
CA CYS A 233 -7.88 -6.24 5.00
C CYS A 233 -6.76 -5.57 4.19
N ALA A 234 -6.13 -4.51 4.74
CA ALA A 234 -4.99 -3.87 4.11
C ALA A 234 -3.77 -4.81 4.03
N LEU A 235 -3.47 -5.55 5.11
CA LEU A 235 -2.34 -6.47 5.16
C LEU A 235 -2.53 -7.71 4.28
N LEU A 236 -3.77 -8.22 4.15
CA LEU A 236 -4.09 -9.34 3.26
C LEU A 236 -3.90 -9.03 1.76
N HIS A 237 -3.63 -7.78 1.44
CA HIS A 237 -3.20 -7.39 0.10
C HIS A 237 -1.79 -7.86 -0.24
N PHE A 238 -0.95 -8.01 0.78
CA PHE A 238 0.41 -8.49 0.62
C PHE A 238 0.38 -10.02 0.68
N GLU A 239 0.60 -10.67 -0.45
CA GLU A 239 0.51 -12.14 -0.57
C GLU A 239 1.58 -12.88 0.23
N ASP A 240 2.69 -12.21 0.52
CA ASP A 240 3.83 -12.70 1.30
C ASP A 240 3.58 -12.68 2.81
N LEU A 241 2.56 -11.93 3.28
CA LEU A 241 2.23 -11.93 4.70
C LEU A 241 1.37 -13.15 5.07
N SER A 242 1.91 -13.99 5.94
CA SER A 242 1.14 -15.13 6.45
C SER A 242 0.00 -14.67 7.35
N ILE A 243 -1.09 -15.44 7.37
CA ILE A 243 -2.21 -15.21 8.29
C ILE A 243 -1.73 -15.17 9.74
N SER A 244 -0.80 -16.05 10.11
CA SER A 244 -0.23 -16.09 11.46
C SER A 244 0.47 -14.77 11.81
N TYR A 245 1.27 -14.26 10.90
CA TYR A 245 1.94 -12.95 11.07
C TYR A 245 0.93 -11.82 11.25
N ILE A 246 -0.12 -11.77 10.44
CA ILE A 246 -1.19 -10.75 10.54
C ILE A 246 -1.92 -10.85 11.89
N VAL A 247 -2.21 -12.06 12.36
CA VAL A 247 -2.84 -12.33 13.67
C VAL A 247 -1.99 -11.79 14.81
N ASP A 248 -0.69 -12.06 14.79
CA ASP A 248 0.26 -11.61 15.81
C ASP A 248 0.46 -10.09 15.76
N LEU A 249 0.69 -9.54 14.56
CA LEU A 249 0.90 -8.10 14.34
C LEU A 249 -0.30 -7.28 14.83
N LEU A 250 -1.52 -7.74 14.58
CA LEU A 250 -2.74 -7.05 14.99
C LEU A 250 -3.21 -7.47 16.40
N SER A 251 -2.41 -8.26 17.11
CA SER A 251 -2.68 -8.69 18.50
C SER A 251 -4.05 -9.33 18.67
N PHE A 252 -4.43 -10.25 17.77
CA PHE A 252 -5.58 -11.11 18.00
C PHE A 252 -5.22 -12.20 19.02
N SER A 253 -6.18 -12.60 19.86
CA SER A 253 -5.96 -13.60 20.90
C SER A 253 -5.69 -15.02 20.34
N SER A 254 -6.12 -15.29 19.13
CA SER A 254 -5.86 -16.53 18.40
C SER A 254 -6.27 -16.39 16.92
N THR A 255 -5.74 -17.27 16.08
CA THR A 255 -6.16 -17.38 14.67
C THR A 255 -7.66 -17.65 14.54
N ALA A 256 -8.24 -18.49 15.41
CA ALA A 256 -9.66 -18.77 15.42
C ALA A 256 -10.52 -17.53 15.77
N ALA A 257 -10.04 -16.68 16.70
CA ALA A 257 -10.70 -15.42 17.02
C ALA A 257 -10.64 -14.43 15.85
N PHE A 258 -9.50 -14.38 15.15
CA PHE A 258 -9.33 -13.57 13.94
C PHE A 258 -10.32 -14.00 12.85
N TYR A 259 -10.36 -15.30 12.49
CA TYR A 259 -11.28 -15.81 11.46
C TYR A 259 -12.74 -15.48 11.76
N ARG A 260 -13.20 -15.69 13.00
CA ARG A 260 -14.57 -15.34 13.40
C ARG A 260 -14.87 -13.85 13.25
N GLN A 261 -13.98 -13.00 13.76
CA GLN A 261 -14.16 -11.55 13.70
C GLN A 261 -14.10 -11.08 12.24
N PHE A 262 -13.17 -11.58 11.46
CA PHE A 262 -13.02 -11.23 10.07
C PHE A 262 -14.28 -11.57 9.27
N GLN A 263 -14.79 -12.81 9.43
CA GLN A 263 -16.03 -13.24 8.77
C GLN A 263 -17.24 -12.44 9.22
N THR A 264 -17.33 -12.07 10.50
CA THR A 264 -18.43 -11.23 11.02
C THR A 264 -18.46 -9.86 10.34
N TRP A 265 -17.30 -9.26 10.07
CA TRP A 265 -17.19 -7.93 9.52
C TRP A 265 -17.20 -7.87 7.98
N THR A 266 -16.62 -8.87 7.33
CA THR A 266 -16.43 -8.89 5.86
C THR A 266 -17.38 -9.84 5.14
N GLY A 267 -18.05 -10.75 5.86
CA GLY A 267 -18.91 -11.77 5.28
C GLY A 267 -18.17 -12.98 4.73
N MET A 268 -16.85 -13.00 4.72
CA MET A 268 -16.04 -14.08 4.15
C MET A 268 -14.84 -14.43 5.02
N SER A 269 -14.19 -15.57 4.77
CA SER A 269 -12.97 -15.93 5.50
C SER A 269 -11.77 -15.07 5.03
N PRO A 270 -10.73 -14.89 5.87
CA PRO A 270 -9.51 -14.20 5.46
C PRO A 270 -8.85 -14.80 4.21
N LEU A 271 -8.85 -16.12 4.10
CA LEU A 271 -8.31 -16.82 2.93
C LEU A 271 -9.16 -16.60 1.68
N ASP A 272 -10.49 -16.61 1.81
CA ASP A 272 -11.37 -16.35 0.69
C ASP A 272 -11.26 -14.87 0.27
N TYR A 273 -11.14 -13.97 1.23
CA TYR A 273 -10.90 -12.55 0.98
C TYR A 273 -9.59 -12.32 0.23
N GLN A 274 -8.53 -12.98 0.65
CA GLN A 274 -7.25 -12.98 -0.05
C GLN A 274 -7.37 -13.61 -1.44
N LYS A 275 -8.04 -14.77 -1.57
CA LYS A 275 -8.26 -15.47 -2.84
C LYS A 275 -9.20 -14.75 -3.80
N HIS A 276 -10.29 -14.14 -3.34
CA HIS A 276 -11.19 -13.35 -4.19
C HIS A 276 -10.48 -12.19 -4.86
N ARG A 277 -9.40 -11.73 -4.27
CA ARG A 277 -8.48 -10.80 -4.90
C ARG A 277 -7.51 -11.50 -5.84
N ILE A 278 -7.36 -12.81 -5.71
CA ILE A 278 -6.44 -13.67 -6.45
C ILE A 278 -7.12 -14.39 -7.65
N LEU A 279 -8.44 -14.40 -7.77
CA LEU A 279 -9.15 -15.15 -8.82
C LEU A 279 -9.17 -14.37 -10.14
N ASP A 280 -8.16 -14.50 -10.89
CA ASP A 280 -8.05 -14.67 -12.34
C ASP A 280 -6.60 -14.44 -12.78
N ASN A 281 -5.85 -15.50 -12.98
CA ASN A 281 -4.44 -15.58 -13.42
C ASN A 281 -3.36 -15.76 -12.34
N THR A 282 -3.65 -16.42 -11.25
CA THR A 282 -2.83 -16.45 -10.05
C THR A 282 -1.60 -17.33 -10.06
N HIS A 283 -1.52 -18.31 -10.92
CA HIS A 283 -0.32 -19.17 -10.93
C HIS A 283 0.95 -18.45 -11.38
N PHE A 284 0.82 -17.30 -12.01
CA PHE A 284 1.96 -16.54 -12.52
C PHE A 284 2.51 -15.51 -11.53
N TYR A 285 1.68 -14.96 -10.63
CA TYR A 285 2.03 -13.82 -9.78
C TYR A 285 2.67 -14.19 -8.44
N CYS A 286 2.19 -15.23 -7.76
CA CYS A 286 2.81 -15.68 -6.50
C CYS A 286 4.28 -16.08 -6.67
N ARG A 287 4.65 -16.52 -7.85
CA ARG A 287 6.02 -16.94 -8.16
C ARG A 287 6.93 -15.77 -8.46
N LYS A 288 6.43 -14.74 -9.15
CA LYS A 288 7.20 -13.52 -9.45
C LYS A 288 7.45 -12.67 -8.19
N ASP A 289 6.48 -12.59 -7.29
CA ASP A 289 6.64 -11.85 -6.04
C ASP A 289 7.76 -12.41 -5.17
N LEU A 290 7.88 -13.72 -5.08
CA LEU A 290 8.96 -14.36 -4.32
C LEU A 290 10.34 -14.12 -4.97
N TYR A 291 10.42 -14.12 -6.30
CA TYR A 291 11.65 -13.74 -6.99
C TYR A 291 12.01 -12.27 -6.77
N LEU A 292 11.03 -11.37 -6.81
CA LEU A 292 11.25 -9.96 -6.51
C LEU A 292 11.72 -9.75 -5.07
N GLN A 293 11.18 -10.48 -4.10
CA GLN A 293 11.66 -10.47 -2.72
C GLN A 293 13.12 -10.95 -2.63
N ILE A 294 13.47 -12.04 -3.34
CA ILE A 294 14.84 -12.52 -3.43
C ILE A 294 15.75 -11.42 -4.00
N MET A 295 15.36 -10.81 -5.11
CA MET A 295 16.12 -9.73 -5.75
C MET A 295 16.25 -8.50 -4.85
N GLN A 296 15.19 -8.09 -4.19
CA GLN A 296 15.20 -6.98 -3.23
C GLN A 296 16.15 -7.26 -2.06
N TYR A 297 16.05 -8.45 -1.48
CA TYR A 297 16.97 -8.88 -0.41
C TYR A 297 18.43 -8.86 -0.88
N LEU A 298 18.69 -9.40 -2.06
CA LEU A 298 20.03 -9.39 -2.65
C LEU A 298 20.54 -7.96 -2.86
N TYR A 299 19.73 -7.05 -3.41
CA TYR A 299 20.12 -5.65 -3.60
C TYR A 299 20.38 -4.89 -2.29
N LEU A 300 19.65 -5.22 -1.23
CA LEU A 300 19.84 -4.59 0.07
C LEU A 300 21.06 -5.12 0.83
N HIS A 301 21.44 -6.38 0.59
CA HIS A 301 22.44 -7.08 1.39
C HIS A 301 23.66 -7.61 0.59
N PHE A 302 23.77 -7.29 -0.72
CA PHE A 302 24.80 -7.86 -1.60
C PHE A 302 26.23 -7.65 -1.10
N SER A 303 26.51 -6.60 -0.34
CA SER A 303 27.83 -6.30 0.21
C SER A 303 28.21 -7.17 1.42
N GLN A 304 27.25 -7.91 1.97
CA GLN A 304 27.44 -8.76 3.15
C GLN A 304 27.63 -10.24 2.77
N GLU A 305 28.09 -11.03 3.73
CA GLU A 305 28.04 -12.49 3.59
C GLU A 305 26.61 -12.97 3.86
N ILE A 306 25.88 -13.28 2.80
CA ILE A 306 24.49 -13.74 2.85
C ILE A 306 24.35 -15.08 2.17
N THR A 307 23.51 -15.92 2.74
CA THR A 307 23.20 -17.26 2.23
C THR A 307 21.74 -17.38 1.80
N LEU A 308 21.44 -18.43 1.01
CA LEU A 308 20.07 -18.77 0.66
C LEU A 308 19.22 -19.11 1.90
N GLU A 309 19.87 -19.66 2.95
CA GLU A 309 19.24 -19.95 4.24
C GLU A 309 18.81 -18.67 4.98
N ASP A 310 19.60 -17.60 4.88
CA ASP A 310 19.26 -16.30 5.47
C ASP A 310 18.01 -15.74 4.82
N MET A 311 17.96 -15.75 3.49
CA MET A 311 16.80 -15.34 2.72
C MET A 311 15.58 -16.22 3.01
N ALA A 312 15.76 -17.53 3.11
CA ALA A 312 14.70 -18.48 3.41
C ALA A 312 14.06 -18.20 4.78
N ARG A 313 14.89 -17.84 5.78
CA ARG A 313 14.40 -17.40 7.10
C ARG A 313 13.60 -16.11 7.02
N GLU A 314 14.08 -15.14 6.28
CA GLU A 314 13.40 -13.85 6.07
C GLU A 314 12.01 -14.03 5.44
N CYS A 315 11.91 -14.89 4.43
CA CYS A 315 10.65 -15.20 3.75
C CYS A 315 9.77 -16.23 4.46
N HIS A 316 10.20 -16.77 5.62
CA HIS A 316 9.52 -17.89 6.28
C HIS A 316 9.27 -19.08 5.34
N ARG A 317 10.26 -19.40 4.47
CA ARG A 317 10.25 -20.48 3.49
C ARG A 317 11.40 -21.44 3.77
N LYS A 318 11.38 -22.58 3.07
CA LYS A 318 12.51 -23.51 3.08
C LYS A 318 13.48 -23.16 1.95
N SER A 319 14.79 -23.23 2.21
CA SER A 319 15.81 -22.88 1.22
C SER A 319 15.68 -23.68 -0.09
N TYR A 320 15.26 -24.94 -0.01
CA TYR A 320 15.05 -25.75 -1.22
C TYR A 320 13.92 -25.21 -2.12
N GLU A 321 12.88 -24.58 -1.56
CA GLU A 321 11.76 -23.99 -2.34
C GLU A 321 12.27 -22.78 -3.15
N LEU A 322 13.13 -21.96 -2.54
CA LEU A 322 13.77 -20.83 -3.21
C LEU A 322 14.76 -21.29 -4.28
N ASP A 323 15.55 -22.33 -3.97
CA ASP A 323 16.51 -22.90 -4.93
C ASP A 323 15.78 -23.52 -6.14
N GLN A 324 14.67 -24.24 -5.91
CA GLN A 324 13.86 -24.78 -7.01
C GLN A 324 13.20 -23.66 -7.83
N LEU A 325 12.70 -22.61 -7.21
CA LEU A 325 12.16 -21.46 -7.91
C LEU A 325 13.21 -20.84 -8.84
N LEU A 326 14.40 -20.54 -8.31
CA LEU A 326 15.46 -19.93 -9.08
C LEU A 326 15.90 -20.83 -10.25
N LYS A 327 16.06 -22.14 -10.02
CA LYS A 327 16.50 -23.09 -11.06
C LYS A 327 15.44 -23.37 -12.11
N ASN A 328 14.20 -23.66 -11.68
CA ASN A 328 13.18 -24.16 -12.59
C ASN A 328 12.51 -23.04 -13.39
N GLU A 329 12.33 -21.88 -12.79
CA GLU A 329 11.57 -20.78 -13.41
C GLU A 329 12.45 -19.68 -13.97
N TYR A 330 13.56 -19.39 -13.30
CA TYR A 330 14.48 -18.33 -13.72
C TYR A 330 15.79 -18.85 -14.29
N GLN A 331 16.00 -20.18 -14.27
CA GLN A 331 17.19 -20.85 -14.81
C GLN A 331 18.50 -20.25 -14.29
N THR A 332 18.48 -19.85 -13.04
CA THR A 332 19.60 -19.24 -12.34
C THR A 332 19.80 -19.88 -10.96
N SER A 333 20.79 -19.45 -10.23
CA SER A 333 21.02 -19.85 -8.83
C SER A 333 21.26 -18.64 -7.96
N TRP A 334 21.09 -18.82 -6.63
CA TRP A 334 21.41 -17.79 -5.64
C TRP A 334 22.77 -17.15 -5.86
N THR A 335 23.79 -17.98 -6.05
CA THR A 335 25.17 -17.51 -6.24
C THR A 335 25.34 -16.73 -7.54
N GLN A 336 24.66 -17.15 -8.61
CA GLN A 336 24.69 -16.43 -9.88
C GLN A 336 24.03 -15.06 -9.77
N GLU A 337 22.86 -14.97 -9.17
CA GLU A 337 22.15 -13.70 -8.97
C GLU A 337 22.95 -12.75 -8.07
N LEU A 338 23.45 -13.23 -6.94
CA LEU A 338 24.28 -12.43 -6.04
C LEU A 338 25.55 -11.92 -6.74
N THR A 339 26.21 -12.80 -7.50
CA THR A 339 27.41 -12.42 -8.26
C THR A 339 27.08 -11.38 -9.33
N TRP A 340 25.98 -11.56 -10.05
CA TRP A 340 25.53 -10.62 -11.06
C TRP A 340 25.28 -9.23 -10.47
N ILE A 341 24.57 -9.14 -9.35
CA ILE A 341 24.30 -7.88 -8.65
C ILE A 341 25.62 -7.22 -8.22
N ARG A 342 26.51 -7.97 -7.59
CA ARG A 342 27.81 -7.47 -7.13
C ARG A 342 28.65 -6.89 -8.27
N VAL A 343 28.69 -7.59 -9.39
CA VAL A 343 29.42 -7.12 -10.59
C VAL A 343 28.82 -5.84 -11.16
N HIS A 344 27.50 -5.74 -11.25
CA HIS A 344 26.82 -4.55 -11.80
C HIS A 344 26.97 -3.34 -10.87
N GLN A 345 26.90 -3.53 -9.56
CA GLN A 345 27.19 -2.46 -8.59
C GLN A 345 28.64 -2.01 -8.68
N ALA A 346 29.58 -2.94 -8.82
CA ALA A 346 30.99 -2.59 -9.03
C ALA A 346 31.19 -1.84 -10.35
N ALA A 347 30.53 -2.23 -11.43
CA ALA A 347 30.60 -1.53 -12.72
C ALA A 347 30.12 -0.07 -12.60
N ALA A 348 29.03 0.16 -11.89
CA ALA A 348 28.54 1.51 -11.61
C ALA A 348 29.56 2.34 -10.80
N LEU A 349 30.16 1.75 -9.76
CA LEU A 349 31.19 2.41 -8.95
C LEU A 349 32.47 2.69 -9.73
N LEU A 350 32.89 1.77 -10.63
CA LEU A 350 34.05 1.95 -11.51
C LEU A 350 33.86 3.15 -12.45
N THR A 351 32.64 3.38 -12.91
CA THR A 351 32.29 4.49 -13.79
C THR A 351 32.14 5.81 -13.03
N ALA A 352 31.47 5.76 -11.88
CA ALA A 352 31.10 6.96 -11.13
C ALA A 352 32.19 7.48 -10.19
N THR A 353 33.24 6.70 -9.89
CA THR A 353 34.23 7.05 -8.86
C THR A 353 35.67 6.78 -9.28
N LYS A 354 36.62 7.48 -8.63
CA LYS A 354 38.07 7.27 -8.77
C LYS A 354 38.64 6.27 -7.72
N ARG A 355 37.77 5.55 -7.02
CA ARG A 355 38.18 4.59 -5.98
C ARG A 355 39.02 3.46 -6.59
N THR A 356 39.87 2.83 -5.77
CA THR A 356 40.68 1.70 -6.23
C THR A 356 39.83 0.48 -6.55
N ILE A 357 40.21 -0.30 -7.52
CA ILE A 357 39.52 -1.53 -7.91
C ILE A 357 39.37 -2.48 -6.73
N THR A 358 40.43 -2.61 -5.91
CA THR A 358 40.41 -3.42 -4.70
C THR A 358 39.36 -2.93 -3.69
N SER A 359 39.26 -1.61 -3.44
CA SER A 359 38.25 -1.08 -2.53
C SER A 359 36.84 -1.37 -3.04
N ILE A 360 36.59 -1.17 -4.33
CA ILE A 360 35.31 -1.45 -4.95
C ILE A 360 34.92 -2.93 -4.83
N ALA A 361 35.92 -3.83 -5.08
CA ALA A 361 35.68 -5.27 -4.93
C ALA A 361 35.22 -5.64 -3.51
N MET A 362 35.92 -5.12 -2.49
CA MET A 362 35.59 -5.41 -1.08
C MET A 362 34.20 -4.83 -0.69
N ASP A 363 33.92 -3.58 -1.09
CA ASP A 363 32.65 -2.94 -0.79
C ASP A 363 31.46 -3.62 -1.49
N CYS A 364 31.71 -4.27 -2.63
CA CYS A 364 30.71 -5.08 -3.31
C CYS A 364 30.61 -6.52 -2.76
N GLY A 365 31.30 -6.84 -1.65
CA GLY A 365 31.16 -8.11 -0.97
C GLY A 365 31.97 -9.28 -1.59
N PHE A 366 32.98 -9.00 -2.43
CA PHE A 366 33.86 -10.04 -2.91
C PHE A 366 34.95 -10.39 -1.88
N SER A 367 35.23 -11.67 -1.71
CA SER A 367 36.25 -12.16 -0.75
C SER A 367 37.69 -11.84 -1.12
N SER A 368 37.96 -11.55 -2.41
CA SER A 368 39.28 -11.15 -2.88
C SER A 368 39.21 -10.45 -4.24
N LEU A 369 40.24 -9.67 -4.55
CA LEU A 369 40.39 -9.01 -5.86
C LEU A 369 40.39 -10.02 -7.01
N ALA A 370 41.08 -11.14 -6.85
CA ALA A 370 41.18 -12.17 -7.90
C ALA A 370 39.82 -12.82 -8.21
N VAL A 371 39.01 -13.07 -7.19
CA VAL A 371 37.63 -13.56 -7.36
C VAL A 371 36.76 -12.53 -8.07
N PHE A 372 36.86 -11.26 -7.67
CA PHE A 372 36.15 -10.16 -8.33
C PHE A 372 36.53 -10.05 -9.81
N GLU A 373 37.82 -9.95 -10.14
CA GLU A 373 38.30 -9.78 -11.52
C GLU A 373 37.83 -10.90 -12.44
N ARG A 374 37.85 -12.14 -11.96
CA ARG A 374 37.36 -13.30 -12.70
C ARG A 374 35.85 -13.18 -13.01
N HIS A 375 35.03 -12.88 -11.99
CA HIS A 375 33.60 -12.78 -12.17
C HIS A 375 33.22 -11.54 -13.00
N PHE A 376 33.92 -10.43 -12.78
CA PHE A 376 33.69 -9.21 -13.55
C PHE A 376 33.98 -9.42 -15.03
N ALA A 377 35.12 -10.03 -15.36
CA ALA A 377 35.48 -10.32 -16.76
C ALA A 377 34.51 -11.31 -17.41
N ALA A 378 34.05 -12.32 -16.67
CA ALA A 378 33.04 -13.27 -17.16
C ALA A 378 31.67 -12.60 -17.45
N CYS A 379 31.24 -11.67 -16.62
CA CYS A 379 29.95 -11.00 -16.79
C CYS A 379 30.00 -9.84 -17.79
N MET A 380 31.06 -9.03 -17.75
CA MET A 380 31.14 -7.75 -18.51
C MET A 380 31.95 -7.86 -19.80
N GLY A 381 32.70 -8.97 -20.00
CA GLY A 381 33.56 -9.16 -21.15
C GLY A 381 34.85 -8.34 -21.14
N TYR A 382 35.15 -7.61 -20.08
CA TYR A 382 36.33 -6.77 -19.89
C TYR A 382 36.86 -6.90 -18.46
N THR A 383 38.16 -6.68 -18.28
CA THR A 383 38.66 -6.51 -16.91
C THR A 383 38.17 -5.21 -16.29
N PRO A 384 38.07 -5.10 -14.95
CA PRO A 384 37.62 -3.87 -14.29
C PRO A 384 38.40 -2.63 -14.72
N GLU A 385 39.73 -2.75 -14.95
CA GLU A 385 40.57 -1.66 -15.41
C GLU A 385 40.24 -1.24 -16.86
N GLN A 386 40.09 -2.23 -17.75
CA GLN A 386 39.69 -1.96 -19.14
C GLN A 386 38.29 -1.33 -19.20
N TYR A 387 37.36 -1.82 -18.38
CA TYR A 387 36.03 -1.29 -18.30
C TYR A 387 36.03 0.18 -17.87
N ARG A 388 36.77 0.53 -16.81
CA ARG A 388 36.92 1.92 -16.35
C ARG A 388 37.50 2.83 -17.44
N LYS A 389 38.56 2.40 -18.11
CA LYS A 389 39.19 3.18 -19.20
C LYS A 389 38.20 3.44 -20.35
N LYS A 390 37.44 2.42 -20.73
CA LYS A 390 36.47 2.51 -21.83
C LYS A 390 35.31 3.49 -21.52
N GLN A 391 34.89 3.56 -20.25
CA GLN A 391 33.81 4.46 -19.83
C GLN A 391 34.29 5.91 -19.55
N SER A 392 35.60 6.10 -19.42
CA SER A 392 36.22 7.43 -19.18
C SER A 392 36.71 8.11 -20.46
N ALA A 393 36.61 7.43 -21.61
CA ALA A 393 36.95 7.93 -22.93
C ALA A 393 35.71 8.37 -23.70
#